data_32d788022323cf649b919e54428eda60
#
_entry.id   32d788022323cf649b919e54428eda60
#
_cell.length_a   1.000
_cell.length_b   1.000
_cell.length_c   1.000
_cell.angle_alpha   90.00
_cell.angle_beta   90.00
_cell.angle_gamma   90.00
#
_symmetry.space_group_name_H-M   'P 1'
#
loop_
_entity.id
_entity.type
_entity.pdbx_description
1 polymer ?
#
loop_
_entity_poly.entity_id
_entity_poly.type
_entity_poly.pdbx_seq_one_letter_code
_entity_poly.pdbx_strand_id
1 'polypeptide(L)'
;MPSRIEAAIKKIQQALPNGAYAFNLIHSPSEPALEIGAVERYLQYGVRCVEASAFLDLTASIVRYRVAGLHQTNRGIEITNRVIAKVSRTEVARRFLKPAPEKYLKQCLEKGWITQEQANLAAHVPMADDLTVEADSGGHTDNRPLVILLPTMLKLRDELQEARPYSTRVGVGGGLGTPEAVMGAFAIGAAYVVTGSVNQACYEAGASEHTRRLLAQAEMADVTMAPAADMFEMGVQLQVLKRGTMFPMRAQKLYELYRRYDSIEDIPNEE
;
A
#
# COMPACT_ATOMS: atom_id res chain seq x y z
N MET A 1 -15.66 2.13 -12.97
CA MET A 1 -14.28 2.06 -12.44
C MET A 1 -13.25 1.41 -13.39
N PRO A 2 -13.46 0.28 -14.05
CA PRO A 2 -12.46 -0.30 -14.97
C PRO A 2 -11.94 0.67 -16.02
N SER A 3 -12.79 1.53 -16.58
CA SER A 3 -12.42 2.54 -17.58
C SER A 3 -11.44 3.62 -17.04
N ARG A 4 -11.52 3.99 -15.77
CA ARG A 4 -10.60 4.96 -15.17
C ARG A 4 -9.21 4.38 -14.95
N ILE A 5 -9.13 3.11 -14.52
CA ILE A 5 -7.84 2.39 -14.37
C ILE A 5 -7.16 2.27 -15.72
N GLU A 6 -7.90 1.84 -16.74
CA GLU A 6 -7.38 1.73 -18.11
C GLU A 6 -6.87 3.06 -18.67
N ALA A 7 -7.63 4.13 -18.49
CA ALA A 7 -7.23 5.46 -18.94
C ALA A 7 -5.94 5.93 -18.23
N ALA A 8 -5.83 5.67 -16.91
CA ALA A 8 -4.64 6.00 -16.14
C ALA A 8 -3.41 5.19 -16.61
N ILE A 9 -3.57 3.89 -16.86
CA ILE A 9 -2.49 3.04 -17.37
C ILE A 9 -1.99 3.58 -18.71
N LYS A 10 -2.88 3.80 -19.67
CA LYS A 10 -2.51 4.32 -21.00
C LYS A 10 -1.79 5.66 -20.92
N LYS A 11 -2.31 6.58 -20.09
CA LYS A 11 -1.70 7.91 -19.90
C LYS A 11 -0.29 7.81 -19.33
N ILE A 12 -0.08 6.97 -18.30
CA ILE A 12 1.24 6.82 -17.66
C ILE A 12 2.22 6.12 -18.60
N GLN A 13 1.79 5.05 -19.30
CA GLN A 13 2.65 4.35 -20.26
C GLN A 13 3.05 5.24 -21.44
N GLN A 14 2.16 6.10 -21.89
CA GLN A 14 2.46 7.08 -22.94
C GLN A 14 3.45 8.16 -22.46
N ALA A 15 3.27 8.64 -21.22
CA ALA A 15 4.13 9.68 -20.66
C ALA A 15 5.51 9.15 -20.23
N LEU A 16 5.59 7.89 -19.81
CA LEU A 16 6.78 7.25 -19.26
C LEU A 16 7.04 5.90 -19.95
N PRO A 17 7.29 5.85 -21.27
CA PRO A 17 7.43 4.59 -22.01
C PRO A 17 8.58 3.71 -21.49
N ASN A 18 9.64 4.31 -20.96
CA ASN A 18 10.81 3.66 -20.37
C ASN A 18 11.02 4.07 -18.89
N GLY A 19 10.06 4.77 -18.30
CA GLY A 19 10.16 5.25 -16.92
C GLY A 19 9.77 4.18 -15.90
N ALA A 20 10.27 4.35 -14.67
CA ALA A 20 9.87 3.52 -13.55
C ALA A 20 8.55 4.03 -12.97
N TYR A 21 7.56 3.17 -12.87
CA TYR A 21 6.28 3.44 -12.21
C TYR A 21 5.69 2.16 -11.62
N ALA A 22 4.83 2.31 -10.64
CA ALA A 22 4.00 1.25 -10.08
C ALA A 22 2.55 1.73 -9.97
N PHE A 23 1.61 0.78 -9.98
CA PHE A 23 0.21 1.05 -9.71
C PHE A 23 -0.17 0.53 -8.33
N ASN A 24 -1.02 1.28 -7.63
CA ASN A 24 -1.55 0.81 -6.36
C ASN A 24 -2.58 -0.31 -6.58
N LEU A 25 -2.41 -1.43 -5.88
CA LEU A 25 -3.39 -2.50 -5.75
C LEU A 25 -3.89 -2.50 -4.31
N ILE A 26 -5.05 -1.87 -4.09
CA ILE A 26 -5.66 -1.81 -2.77
C ILE A 26 -6.56 -3.01 -2.53
N HIS A 27 -6.43 -3.61 -1.33
CA HIS A 27 -7.36 -4.63 -0.87
C HIS A 27 -8.59 -3.97 -0.24
N SER A 28 -9.77 -4.34 -0.72
CA SER A 28 -11.06 -3.93 -0.15
C SER A 28 -11.90 -5.18 0.13
N PRO A 29 -12.04 -5.60 1.40
CA PRO A 29 -12.82 -6.79 1.75
C PRO A 29 -14.28 -6.70 1.33
N SER A 30 -14.85 -5.50 1.34
CA SER A 30 -16.24 -5.23 0.94
C SER A 30 -16.47 -5.24 -0.57
N GLU A 31 -15.40 -5.06 -1.37
CA GLU A 31 -15.49 -4.91 -2.83
C GLU A 31 -14.46 -5.79 -3.58
N PRO A 32 -14.49 -7.14 -3.43
CA PRO A 32 -13.51 -8.03 -4.06
C PRO A 32 -13.44 -7.89 -5.59
N ALA A 33 -14.56 -7.51 -6.22
CA ALA A 33 -14.64 -7.30 -7.67
C ALA A 33 -13.72 -6.17 -8.17
N LEU A 34 -13.43 -5.17 -7.33
CA LEU A 34 -12.51 -4.08 -7.69
C LEU A 34 -11.07 -4.57 -7.77
N GLU A 35 -10.64 -5.38 -6.81
CA GLU A 35 -9.30 -5.97 -6.79
C GLU A 35 -9.11 -6.92 -7.99
N ILE A 36 -10.08 -7.81 -8.25
CA ILE A 36 -10.06 -8.72 -9.40
C ILE A 36 -9.96 -7.92 -10.71
N GLY A 37 -10.83 -6.92 -10.88
CA GLY A 37 -10.86 -6.08 -12.09
C GLY A 37 -9.58 -5.26 -12.28
N ALA A 38 -8.96 -4.79 -11.21
CA ALA A 38 -7.68 -4.08 -11.27
C ALA A 38 -6.56 -5.03 -11.76
N VAL A 39 -6.45 -6.22 -11.18
CA VAL A 39 -5.45 -7.22 -11.57
C VAL A 39 -5.64 -7.63 -13.03
N GLU A 40 -6.86 -7.82 -13.50
CA GLU A 40 -7.14 -8.12 -14.92
C GLU A 40 -6.61 -7.03 -15.85
N ARG A 41 -6.84 -5.75 -15.52
CA ARG A 41 -6.33 -4.62 -16.31
C ARG A 41 -4.81 -4.54 -16.24
N TYR A 42 -4.21 -4.73 -15.07
CA TYR A 42 -2.75 -4.72 -14.94
C TYR A 42 -2.09 -5.80 -15.79
N LEU A 43 -2.60 -7.02 -15.78
CA LEU A 43 -2.10 -8.10 -16.62
C LEU A 43 -2.36 -7.82 -18.11
N GLN A 44 -3.55 -7.37 -18.49
CA GLN A 44 -3.93 -7.06 -19.88
C GLN A 44 -3.04 -5.97 -20.50
N TYR A 45 -2.71 -4.94 -19.72
CA TYR A 45 -1.90 -3.80 -20.20
C TYR A 45 -0.41 -3.91 -19.85
N GLY A 46 0.04 -5.06 -19.36
CA GLY A 46 1.44 -5.32 -19.09
C GLY A 46 2.05 -4.41 -18.00
N VAL A 47 1.26 -4.05 -16.98
CA VAL A 47 1.77 -3.35 -15.79
C VAL A 47 2.72 -4.27 -15.04
N ARG A 48 3.97 -3.83 -14.89
CA ARG A 48 5.09 -4.65 -14.40
C ARG A 48 5.34 -4.51 -12.89
N CYS A 49 4.76 -3.53 -12.24
CA CYS A 49 4.94 -3.30 -10.81
C CYS A 49 3.65 -2.81 -10.16
N VAL A 50 3.30 -3.40 -9.03
CA VAL A 50 2.19 -2.95 -8.18
C VAL A 50 2.66 -2.74 -6.75
N GLU A 51 2.07 -1.74 -6.07
CA GLU A 51 2.16 -1.62 -4.62
C GLU A 51 0.89 -2.22 -4.00
N ALA A 52 1.07 -3.27 -3.21
CA ALA A 52 -0.02 -3.92 -2.47
C ALA A 52 -0.27 -3.15 -1.16
N SER A 53 -1.46 -2.54 -1.04
CA SER A 53 -1.86 -1.69 0.10
C SER A 53 -3.10 -2.24 0.79
N ALA A 54 -3.20 -2.04 2.10
CA ALA A 54 -4.33 -2.44 2.95
C ALA A 54 -4.59 -3.96 3.02
N PHE A 55 -3.64 -4.79 2.62
CA PHE A 55 -3.74 -6.24 2.75
C PHE A 55 -3.54 -6.65 4.22
N LEU A 56 -4.47 -7.43 4.75
CA LEU A 56 -4.35 -8.12 6.04
C LEU A 56 -3.92 -9.59 5.88
N ASP A 57 -4.20 -10.18 4.71
CA ASP A 57 -3.70 -11.48 4.24
C ASP A 57 -3.59 -11.43 2.72
N LEU A 58 -2.98 -12.44 2.10
CA LEU A 58 -2.95 -12.57 0.65
C LEU A 58 -4.34 -12.92 0.11
N THR A 59 -4.58 -12.55 -1.14
CA THR A 59 -5.78 -12.93 -1.90
C THR A 59 -5.38 -13.72 -3.16
N ALA A 60 -6.33 -14.43 -3.76
CA ALA A 60 -6.08 -15.08 -5.03
C ALA A 60 -5.70 -14.09 -6.15
N SER A 61 -6.17 -12.85 -6.07
CA SER A 61 -5.89 -11.80 -7.07
C SER A 61 -4.44 -11.35 -7.05
N ILE A 62 -3.87 -11.03 -5.87
CA ILE A 62 -2.46 -10.64 -5.78
C ILE A 62 -1.53 -11.83 -6.10
N VAL A 63 -1.93 -13.06 -5.73
CA VAL A 63 -1.19 -14.28 -6.09
C VAL A 63 -1.24 -14.49 -7.61
N ARG A 64 -2.40 -14.34 -8.26
CA ARG A 64 -2.52 -14.36 -9.72
C ARG A 64 -1.59 -13.36 -10.39
N TYR A 65 -1.60 -12.10 -9.93
CA TYR A 65 -0.73 -11.07 -10.50
C TYR A 65 0.74 -11.47 -10.42
N ARG A 66 1.21 -11.87 -9.25
CA ARG A 66 2.60 -12.28 -9.02
C ARG A 66 2.99 -13.47 -9.88
N VAL A 67 2.19 -14.53 -9.81
CA VAL A 67 2.53 -15.86 -10.38
C VAL A 67 2.41 -15.87 -11.91
N ALA A 68 1.46 -15.13 -12.48
CA ALA A 68 1.34 -14.98 -13.94
C ALA A 68 2.58 -14.35 -14.61
N GLY A 69 3.43 -13.68 -13.83
CA GLY A 69 4.67 -13.09 -14.31
C GLY A 69 5.92 -13.96 -14.11
N LEU A 70 5.79 -15.23 -13.74
CA LEU A 70 6.92 -16.13 -13.52
C LEU A 70 7.25 -16.92 -14.76
N HIS A 71 8.52 -16.93 -15.15
CA HIS A 71 9.03 -17.65 -16.32
C HIS A 71 10.34 -18.34 -15.97
N GLN A 72 10.53 -19.58 -16.45
CA GLN A 72 11.81 -20.26 -16.37
C GLN A 72 12.72 -19.76 -17.50
N THR A 73 13.93 -19.37 -17.16
CA THR A 73 14.97 -18.96 -18.11
C THR A 73 16.26 -19.76 -17.87
N ASN A 74 17.22 -19.66 -18.78
CA ASN A 74 18.56 -20.25 -18.60
C ASN A 74 19.35 -19.63 -17.42
N ARG A 75 18.90 -18.47 -16.90
CA ARG A 75 19.52 -17.75 -15.78
C ARG A 75 18.78 -17.96 -14.46
N GLY A 76 17.72 -18.76 -14.44
CA GLY A 76 16.85 -18.98 -13.29
C GLY A 76 15.43 -18.47 -13.51
N ILE A 77 14.72 -18.24 -12.43
CA ILE A 77 13.33 -17.75 -12.48
C ILE A 77 13.32 -16.24 -12.75
N GLU A 78 12.74 -15.84 -13.87
CA GLU A 78 12.48 -14.45 -14.18
C GLU A 78 11.13 -14.05 -13.60
N ILE A 79 11.08 -12.85 -12.99
CA ILE A 79 9.90 -12.27 -12.36
C ILE A 79 9.56 -10.98 -13.10
N THR A 80 8.56 -11.03 -13.97
CA THR A 80 8.13 -9.86 -14.74
C THR A 80 7.11 -9.00 -14.00
N ASN A 81 6.30 -9.59 -13.12
CA ASN A 81 5.29 -8.88 -12.32
C ASN A 81 5.79 -8.70 -10.89
N ARG A 82 6.31 -7.52 -10.60
CA ARG A 82 6.90 -7.17 -9.30
C ARG A 82 5.83 -6.69 -8.33
N VAL A 83 6.04 -7.02 -7.06
CA VAL A 83 5.15 -6.61 -5.98
C VAL A 83 5.98 -5.86 -4.92
N ILE A 84 5.56 -4.64 -4.62
CA ILE A 84 5.98 -3.87 -3.46
C ILE A 84 4.88 -4.07 -2.41
N ALA A 85 5.16 -4.73 -1.29
CA ALA A 85 4.17 -4.92 -0.24
C ALA A 85 4.32 -3.82 0.81
N LYS A 86 3.29 -2.97 0.97
CA LYS A 86 3.24 -1.94 2.01
C LYS A 86 2.55 -2.48 3.24
N VAL A 87 3.27 -2.57 4.36
CA VAL A 87 2.83 -3.27 5.58
C VAL A 87 3.29 -2.56 6.84
N SER A 88 2.44 -2.61 7.89
CA SER A 88 2.72 -2.11 9.24
C SER A 88 2.77 -3.25 10.29
N ARG A 89 2.49 -4.50 9.87
CA ARG A 89 2.33 -5.68 10.76
C ARG A 89 3.20 -6.84 10.33
N THR A 90 3.86 -7.46 11.28
CA THR A 90 4.78 -8.59 11.04
C THR A 90 4.08 -9.82 10.49
N GLU A 91 2.85 -10.10 10.91
CA GLU A 91 2.04 -11.20 10.41
C GLU A 91 1.70 -11.06 8.92
N VAL A 92 1.44 -9.84 8.46
CA VAL A 92 1.21 -9.54 7.04
C VAL A 92 2.53 -9.60 6.27
N ALA A 93 3.58 -8.98 6.79
CA ALA A 93 4.92 -9.04 6.19
C ALA A 93 5.37 -10.48 5.94
N ARG A 94 5.15 -11.37 6.91
CA ARG A 94 5.47 -12.81 6.80
C ARG A 94 4.80 -13.48 5.62
N ARG A 95 3.59 -13.04 5.23
CA ARG A 95 2.88 -13.56 4.05
C ARG A 95 3.57 -13.19 2.75
N PHE A 96 4.01 -11.94 2.64
CA PHE A 96 4.66 -11.42 1.44
C PHE A 96 6.14 -11.85 1.32
N LEU A 97 6.81 -12.11 2.43
CA LEU A 97 8.21 -12.58 2.46
C LEU A 97 8.36 -14.08 2.13
N LYS A 98 7.28 -14.82 2.08
CA LYS A 98 7.25 -16.25 1.76
C LYS A 98 6.71 -16.50 0.34
N PRO A 99 6.93 -17.70 -0.23
CA PRO A 99 6.24 -18.15 -1.43
C PRO A 99 4.72 -18.13 -1.30
N ALA A 100 4.04 -18.11 -2.44
CA ALA A 100 2.58 -18.14 -2.51
C ALA A 100 2.00 -19.38 -1.81
N PRO A 101 0.96 -19.24 -0.95
CA PRO A 101 0.32 -20.37 -0.31
C PRO A 101 -0.37 -21.29 -1.32
N GLU A 102 -0.25 -22.60 -1.11
CA GLU A 102 -0.80 -23.64 -1.98
C GLU A 102 -2.31 -23.46 -2.24
N LYS A 103 -3.08 -23.05 -1.22
CA LYS A 103 -4.54 -22.80 -1.34
C LYS A 103 -4.88 -21.81 -2.46
N TYR A 104 -4.08 -20.75 -2.63
CA TYR A 104 -4.31 -19.75 -3.67
C TYR A 104 -3.77 -20.19 -5.03
N LEU A 105 -2.65 -20.94 -5.07
CA LEU A 105 -2.16 -21.53 -6.30
C LEU A 105 -3.18 -22.49 -6.89
N LYS A 106 -3.76 -23.38 -6.07
CA LYS A 106 -4.82 -24.31 -6.48
C LYS A 106 -6.03 -23.55 -7.02
N GLN A 107 -6.49 -22.53 -6.32
CA GLN A 107 -7.60 -21.66 -6.77
C GLN A 107 -7.31 -20.98 -8.13
N CYS A 108 -6.08 -20.51 -8.33
CA CYS A 108 -5.68 -19.89 -9.59
C CYS A 108 -5.60 -20.90 -10.74
N LEU A 109 -5.12 -22.13 -10.49
CA LEU A 109 -5.10 -23.23 -11.46
C LEU A 109 -6.51 -23.65 -11.86
N GLU A 110 -7.41 -23.86 -10.89
CA GLU A 110 -8.81 -24.23 -11.13
C GLU A 110 -9.55 -23.20 -12.00
N LYS A 111 -9.20 -21.91 -11.87
CA LYS A 111 -9.75 -20.81 -12.67
C LYS A 111 -9.03 -20.61 -14.01
N GLY A 112 -7.99 -21.38 -14.32
CA GLY A 112 -7.17 -21.19 -15.51
C GLY A 112 -6.41 -19.86 -15.56
N TRP A 113 -6.16 -19.24 -14.42
CA TRP A 113 -5.46 -17.94 -14.30
C TRP A 113 -3.95 -18.05 -14.39
N ILE A 114 -3.40 -19.21 -14.08
CA ILE A 114 -1.98 -19.54 -14.13
C ILE A 114 -1.79 -20.94 -14.68
N THR A 115 -0.59 -21.25 -15.18
CA THR A 115 -0.20 -22.59 -15.62
C THR A 115 0.38 -23.42 -14.48
N GLN A 116 0.45 -24.74 -14.66
CA GLN A 116 1.10 -25.64 -13.69
C GLN A 116 2.59 -25.30 -13.55
N GLU A 117 3.27 -24.94 -14.63
CA GLU A 117 4.65 -24.49 -14.59
C GLU A 117 4.81 -23.25 -13.68
N GLN A 118 3.98 -22.23 -13.88
CA GLN A 118 3.99 -21.03 -13.05
C GLN A 118 3.73 -21.34 -11.57
N ALA A 119 2.80 -22.25 -11.27
CA ALA A 119 2.54 -22.68 -9.90
C ALA A 119 3.76 -23.37 -9.27
N ASN A 120 4.47 -24.19 -10.04
CA ASN A 120 5.70 -24.85 -9.58
C ASN A 120 6.81 -23.81 -9.30
N LEU A 121 6.99 -22.82 -10.18
CA LEU A 121 7.97 -21.75 -10.00
C LEU A 121 7.66 -20.88 -8.76
N ALA A 122 6.39 -20.68 -8.45
CA ALA A 122 5.95 -19.88 -7.32
C ALA A 122 6.43 -20.41 -5.95
N ALA A 123 6.75 -21.70 -5.83
CA ALA A 123 7.32 -22.27 -4.62
C ALA A 123 8.74 -21.78 -4.30
N HIS A 124 9.43 -21.22 -5.30
CA HIS A 124 10.84 -20.84 -5.22
C HIS A 124 11.08 -19.32 -5.12
N VAL A 125 10.03 -18.51 -5.13
CA VAL A 125 10.12 -17.05 -5.07
C VAL A 125 9.17 -16.48 -4.01
N PRO A 126 9.51 -15.35 -3.36
CA PRO A 126 8.61 -14.70 -2.43
C PRO A 126 7.46 -14.01 -3.16
N MET A 127 6.40 -13.71 -2.43
CA MET A 127 5.28 -12.95 -2.98
C MET A 127 5.64 -11.49 -3.30
N ALA A 128 6.62 -10.91 -2.59
CA ALA A 128 7.06 -9.54 -2.83
C ALA A 128 8.57 -9.45 -3.11
N ASP A 129 8.93 -8.57 -4.03
CA ASP A 129 10.32 -8.17 -4.31
C ASP A 129 10.79 -7.13 -3.31
N ASP A 130 9.88 -6.25 -2.91
CA ASP A 130 10.11 -5.16 -2.00
C ASP A 130 9.05 -5.15 -0.89
N LEU A 131 9.48 -4.83 0.33
CA LEU A 131 8.62 -4.64 1.49
C LEU A 131 8.76 -3.20 1.96
N THR A 132 7.74 -2.38 1.79
CA THR A 132 7.69 -1.05 2.38
C THR A 132 7.08 -1.12 3.77
N VAL A 133 7.89 -0.83 4.76
CA VAL A 133 7.45 -0.73 6.17
C VAL A 133 6.70 0.58 6.34
N GLU A 134 5.42 0.52 6.63
CA GLU A 134 4.57 1.70 6.86
C GLU A 134 4.61 2.08 8.33
N ALA A 135 5.46 3.06 8.66
CA ALA A 135 5.50 3.68 9.98
C ALA A 135 4.41 4.75 10.13
N ASP A 136 4.39 5.45 11.26
CA ASP A 136 3.43 6.53 11.51
C ASP A 136 3.47 7.57 10.39
N SER A 137 2.29 7.83 9.80
CA SER A 137 2.18 8.61 8.56
C SER A 137 0.86 9.37 8.47
N GLY A 138 0.79 10.39 7.61
CA GLY A 138 -0.47 11.02 7.23
C GLY A 138 -1.41 10.04 6.52
N GLY A 139 -2.71 10.18 6.76
CA GLY A 139 -3.73 9.26 6.27
C GLY A 139 -3.98 8.08 7.21
N HIS A 140 -4.39 6.94 6.65
CA HIS A 140 -4.56 5.71 7.40
C HIS A 140 -3.20 5.23 7.93
N THR A 141 -3.10 5.00 9.23
CA THR A 141 -1.85 4.59 9.87
C THR A 141 -2.11 3.77 11.12
N ASP A 142 -1.23 2.79 11.39
CA ASP A 142 -1.22 2.04 12.65
C ASP A 142 -0.40 2.76 13.75
N ASN A 143 0.06 4.01 13.51
CA ASN A 143 0.88 4.83 14.42
C ASN A 143 2.13 4.12 14.96
N ARG A 144 2.77 3.27 14.15
CA ARG A 144 3.95 2.51 14.58
C ARG A 144 5.23 3.33 14.45
N PRO A 145 6.04 3.44 15.51
CA PRO A 145 7.32 4.16 15.43
C PRO A 145 8.30 3.48 14.45
N LEU A 146 8.86 4.25 13.51
CA LEU A 146 9.81 3.77 12.51
C LEU A 146 11.00 3.05 13.14
N VAL A 147 11.58 3.63 14.18
CA VAL A 147 12.77 3.13 14.88
C VAL A 147 12.61 1.75 15.53
N ILE A 148 11.37 1.32 15.74
CA ILE A 148 11.04 -0.02 16.26
C ILE A 148 10.61 -0.93 15.11
N LEU A 149 9.76 -0.43 14.23
CA LEU A 149 9.12 -1.25 13.20
C LEU A 149 10.12 -1.70 12.12
N LEU A 150 10.99 -0.79 11.64
CA LEU A 150 11.94 -1.10 10.57
C LEU A 150 12.94 -2.19 10.97
N PRO A 151 13.65 -2.12 12.13
CA PRO A 151 14.55 -3.20 12.56
C PRO A 151 13.83 -4.53 12.76
N THR A 152 12.58 -4.50 13.27
CA THR A 152 11.75 -5.71 13.42
C THR A 152 11.49 -6.39 12.09
N MET A 153 11.16 -5.62 11.05
CA MET A 153 10.88 -6.16 9.71
C MET A 153 12.15 -6.64 9.00
N LEU A 154 13.27 -5.94 9.19
CA LEU A 154 14.58 -6.39 8.68
C LEU A 154 14.96 -7.74 9.28
N LYS A 155 14.87 -7.88 10.59
CA LYS A 155 15.12 -9.14 11.27
C LYS A 155 14.20 -10.25 10.79
N LEU A 156 12.91 -9.98 10.66
CA LEU A 156 11.92 -10.93 10.15
C LEU A 156 12.28 -11.42 8.74
N ARG A 157 12.66 -10.49 7.83
CA ARG A 157 13.10 -10.81 6.48
C ARG A 157 14.32 -11.74 6.53
N ASP A 158 15.33 -11.41 7.32
CA ASP A 158 16.57 -12.19 7.42
C ASP A 158 16.29 -13.60 7.94
N GLU A 159 15.53 -13.75 9.02
CA GLU A 159 15.11 -15.06 9.56
C GLU A 159 14.38 -15.94 8.54
N LEU A 160 13.55 -15.34 7.68
CA LEU A 160 12.75 -16.09 6.71
C LEU A 160 13.49 -16.42 5.41
N GLN A 161 14.54 -15.67 5.09
CA GLN A 161 15.20 -15.72 3.79
C GLN A 161 16.70 -16.08 3.88
N GLU A 162 17.26 -16.31 5.07
CA GLU A 162 18.67 -16.65 5.27
C GLU A 162 19.16 -17.83 4.40
N ALA A 163 18.34 -18.88 4.31
CA ALA A 163 18.65 -20.08 3.52
C ALA A 163 18.06 -20.06 2.11
N ARG A 164 17.60 -18.90 1.60
CA ARG A 164 16.92 -18.78 0.32
C ARG A 164 17.79 -18.10 -0.73
N PRO A 165 17.63 -18.45 -2.03
CA PRO A 165 18.39 -17.82 -3.11
C PRO A 165 17.89 -16.41 -3.48
N TYR A 166 16.97 -15.83 -2.72
CA TYR A 166 16.38 -14.51 -2.93
C TYR A 166 16.41 -13.68 -1.64
N SER A 167 16.48 -12.37 -1.79
CA SER A 167 16.38 -11.43 -0.68
C SER A 167 15.45 -10.28 -1.06
N THR A 168 14.34 -10.16 -0.33
CA THR A 168 13.42 -9.03 -0.48
C THR A 168 14.06 -7.77 0.10
N ARG A 169 14.05 -6.67 -0.66
CA ARG A 169 14.52 -5.37 -0.15
C ARG A 169 13.48 -4.81 0.81
N VAL A 170 13.95 -4.26 1.93
CA VAL A 170 13.08 -3.62 2.92
C VAL A 170 13.34 -2.13 2.89
N GLY A 171 12.32 -1.37 2.54
CA GLY A 171 12.29 0.07 2.61
C GLY A 171 11.29 0.56 3.65
N VAL A 172 11.12 1.87 3.78
CA VAL A 172 10.24 2.46 4.77
C VAL A 172 9.55 3.72 4.26
N GLY A 173 8.30 3.93 4.67
CA GLY A 173 7.53 5.16 4.53
C GLY A 173 6.92 5.55 5.88
N GLY A 174 6.57 6.83 6.02
CA GLY A 174 5.98 7.40 7.23
C GLY A 174 6.96 8.24 8.05
N GLY A 175 6.58 9.47 8.35
CA GLY A 175 7.38 10.42 9.12
C GLY A 175 8.64 10.96 8.42
N LEU A 176 8.82 10.71 7.12
CA LEU A 176 10.01 11.10 6.35
C LEU A 176 9.81 12.45 5.67
N GLY A 177 9.72 13.51 6.47
CA GLY A 177 9.49 14.89 5.99
C GLY A 177 10.75 15.74 5.84
N THR A 178 11.91 15.28 6.33
CA THR A 178 13.18 16.03 6.28
C THR A 178 14.33 15.18 5.76
N PRO A 179 15.42 15.79 5.22
CA PRO A 179 16.62 15.06 4.80
C PRO A 179 17.22 14.22 5.92
N GLU A 180 17.21 14.73 7.18
CA GLU A 180 17.75 14.04 8.35
C GLU A 180 16.93 12.77 8.67
N ALA A 181 15.59 12.84 8.57
CA ALA A 181 14.72 11.69 8.76
C ALA A 181 14.99 10.60 7.70
N VAL A 182 15.19 11.01 6.45
CA VAL A 182 15.56 10.11 5.34
C VAL A 182 16.93 9.46 5.60
N MET A 183 17.92 10.25 5.99
CA MET A 183 19.25 9.74 6.35
C MET A 183 19.20 8.77 7.53
N GLY A 184 18.39 9.09 8.55
CA GLY A 184 18.15 8.22 9.69
C GLY A 184 17.54 6.87 9.29
N ALA A 185 16.59 6.85 8.36
CA ALA A 185 16.01 5.62 7.83
C ALA A 185 17.06 4.72 7.14
N PHE A 186 17.93 5.29 6.32
CA PHE A 186 19.04 4.55 5.70
C PHE A 186 20.07 4.07 6.73
N ALA A 187 20.37 4.87 7.76
CA ALA A 187 21.28 4.47 8.83
C ALA A 187 20.76 3.28 9.66
N ILE A 188 19.42 3.13 9.78
CA ILE A 188 18.79 1.97 10.42
C ILE A 188 18.84 0.73 9.52
N GLY A 189 19.03 0.89 8.21
CA GLY A 189 19.15 -0.21 7.26
C GLY A 189 18.08 -0.28 6.17
N ALA A 190 17.30 0.78 5.98
CA ALA A 190 16.35 0.84 4.86
C ALA A 190 17.10 0.74 3.51
N ALA A 191 16.60 -0.09 2.60
CA ALA A 191 17.13 -0.17 1.24
C ALA A 191 16.62 0.97 0.34
N TYR A 192 15.48 1.55 0.68
CA TYR A 192 14.85 2.68 0.01
C TYR A 192 13.87 3.37 0.95
N VAL A 193 13.44 4.57 0.58
CA VAL A 193 12.40 5.32 1.29
C VAL A 193 11.24 5.67 0.37
N VAL A 194 10.05 5.78 0.95
CA VAL A 194 8.82 6.23 0.28
C VAL A 194 8.31 7.48 0.97
N THR A 195 8.09 8.53 0.20
CA THR A 195 7.57 9.81 0.68
C THR A 195 6.13 10.01 0.20
N GLY A 196 5.28 10.54 1.05
CA GLY A 196 3.86 10.80 0.77
C GLY A 196 3.50 12.28 0.94
N SER A 197 3.26 12.73 2.17
CA SER A 197 2.75 14.08 2.46
C SER A 197 3.67 15.19 1.95
N VAL A 198 4.98 15.00 1.97
CA VAL A 198 5.96 15.97 1.40
C VAL A 198 5.75 16.16 -0.10
N ASN A 199 5.38 15.10 -0.84
CA ASN A 199 5.08 15.20 -2.26
C ASN A 199 3.79 15.96 -2.54
N GLN A 200 2.83 15.95 -1.61
CA GLN A 200 1.58 16.73 -1.73
C GLN A 200 1.82 18.25 -1.58
N ALA A 201 2.92 18.64 -0.93
CA ALA A 201 3.33 20.05 -0.82
C ALA A 201 4.08 20.56 -2.04
N CYS A 202 4.50 19.68 -2.97
CA CYS A 202 5.22 20.06 -4.18
C CYS A 202 4.33 20.83 -5.17
N TYR A 203 4.98 21.63 -6.01
CA TYR A 203 4.29 22.45 -7.02
C TYR A 203 3.50 21.58 -8.02
N GLU A 204 4.05 20.43 -8.40
CA GLU A 204 3.50 19.48 -9.36
C GLU A 204 2.32 18.65 -8.81
N ALA A 205 2.07 18.73 -7.50
CA ALA A 205 0.95 18.02 -6.90
C ALA A 205 -0.39 18.57 -7.40
N GLY A 206 -1.36 17.70 -7.64
CA GLY A 206 -2.71 18.07 -8.04
C GLY A 206 -3.56 18.74 -6.94
N ALA A 207 -2.94 19.10 -5.81
CA ALA A 207 -3.59 19.81 -4.70
C ALA A 207 -3.71 21.32 -4.98
N SER A 208 -4.70 21.98 -4.33
CA SER A 208 -4.83 23.44 -4.42
C SER A 208 -3.59 24.14 -3.84
N GLU A 209 -3.30 25.36 -4.29
CA GLU A 209 -2.21 26.16 -3.74
C GLU A 209 -2.35 26.37 -2.22
N HIS A 210 -3.57 26.59 -1.75
CA HIS A 210 -3.85 26.72 -0.33
C HIS A 210 -3.47 25.44 0.45
N THR A 211 -3.86 24.27 -0.04
CA THR A 211 -3.52 22.98 0.57
C THR A 211 -2.00 22.78 0.60
N ARG A 212 -1.31 23.06 -0.51
CA ARG A 212 0.15 22.95 -0.58
C ARG A 212 0.86 23.84 0.43
N ARG A 213 0.40 25.10 0.57
CA ARG A 213 0.95 26.04 1.58
C ARG A 213 0.75 25.54 3.01
N LEU A 214 -0.44 25.04 3.35
CA LEU A 214 -0.71 24.47 4.67
C LEU A 214 0.19 23.28 4.97
N LEU A 215 0.36 22.37 4.01
CA LEU A 215 1.23 21.20 4.15
C LEU A 215 2.71 21.59 4.27
N ALA A 216 3.17 22.56 3.48
CA ALA A 216 4.56 23.06 3.52
C ALA A 216 4.91 23.76 4.86
N GLN A 217 3.92 24.24 5.59
CA GLN A 217 4.09 24.89 6.89
C GLN A 217 3.77 23.96 8.07
N ALA A 218 3.38 22.70 7.79
CA ALA A 218 2.98 21.77 8.82
C ALA A 218 4.19 21.26 9.62
N GLU A 219 4.03 21.29 10.94
CA GLU A 219 4.95 20.70 11.90
C GLU A 219 4.31 19.49 12.59
N MET A 220 5.08 18.74 13.38
CA MET A 220 4.57 17.55 14.10
C MET A 220 3.34 17.86 14.96
N ALA A 221 3.29 19.04 15.57
CA ALA A 221 2.16 19.47 16.41
C ALA A 221 0.89 19.82 15.61
N ASP A 222 0.99 19.96 14.28
CA ASP A 222 -0.13 20.39 13.42
C ASP A 222 -0.98 19.23 12.90
N VAL A 223 -0.69 17.99 13.29
CA VAL A 223 -1.46 16.81 12.92
C VAL A 223 -2.26 16.23 14.08
N THR A 224 -3.31 15.50 13.78
CA THR A 224 -4.15 14.79 14.75
C THR A 224 -4.87 13.62 14.10
N MET A 225 -5.38 12.69 14.92
CA MET A 225 -6.27 11.64 14.44
C MET A 225 -7.70 12.17 14.31
N ALA A 226 -8.40 11.75 13.26
CA ALA A 226 -9.80 12.05 13.02
C ALA A 226 -10.51 10.89 12.34
N PRO A 227 -11.85 10.76 12.47
CA PRO A 227 -12.60 9.74 11.75
C PRO A 227 -12.40 9.81 10.24
N ALA A 228 -12.14 8.66 9.64
CA ALA A 228 -11.94 8.52 8.20
C ALA A 228 -13.28 8.65 7.47
N ALA A 229 -13.34 9.45 6.40
CA ALA A 229 -14.56 9.64 5.64
C ALA A 229 -14.95 8.40 4.79
N ASP A 230 -13.97 7.62 4.37
CA ASP A 230 -14.14 6.43 3.52
C ASP A 230 -14.43 5.13 4.29
N MET A 231 -14.19 5.14 5.61
CA MET A 231 -14.43 4.02 6.53
C MET A 231 -15.14 4.50 7.80
N PHE A 232 -16.04 5.46 7.64
CA PHE A 232 -16.67 6.20 8.73
C PHE A 232 -17.49 5.29 9.64
N GLU A 233 -18.30 4.41 9.05
CA GLU A 233 -19.18 3.48 9.78
C GLU A 233 -18.39 2.47 10.63
N MET A 234 -17.16 2.16 10.23
CA MET A 234 -16.28 1.25 10.98
C MET A 234 -15.48 1.94 12.08
N GLY A 235 -15.60 3.26 12.22
CA GLY A 235 -14.86 4.03 13.22
C GLY A 235 -13.36 4.11 12.98
N VAL A 236 -12.91 3.86 11.75
CA VAL A 236 -11.49 3.94 11.40
C VAL A 236 -11.01 5.38 11.51
N GLN A 237 -9.82 5.56 12.05
CA GLN A 237 -9.18 6.86 12.22
C GLN A 237 -8.06 7.04 11.20
N LEU A 238 -7.82 8.29 10.81
CA LEU A 238 -6.67 8.66 9.97
C LEU A 238 -5.97 9.91 10.52
N GLN A 239 -4.69 10.03 10.26
CA GLN A 239 -3.91 11.19 10.64
C GLN A 239 -4.12 12.31 9.61
N VAL A 240 -4.56 13.48 10.09
CA VAL A 240 -4.89 14.64 9.27
C VAL A 240 -4.25 15.91 9.80
N LEU A 241 -4.10 16.89 8.90
CA LEU A 241 -3.71 18.23 9.27
C LEU A 241 -4.87 18.91 10.05
N LYS A 242 -4.58 19.44 11.24
CA LYS A 242 -5.53 20.26 12.01
C LYS A 242 -5.29 21.76 11.85
N ARG A 243 -4.08 22.17 11.47
CA ARG A 243 -3.75 23.56 11.26
C ARG A 243 -4.49 24.14 10.06
N GLY A 244 -5.20 25.25 10.28
CA GLY A 244 -5.91 25.95 9.20
C GLY A 244 -7.15 25.22 8.65
N THR A 245 -7.64 24.19 9.35
CA THR A 245 -8.82 23.43 8.93
C THR A 245 -9.72 23.08 10.12
N MET A 246 -11.03 23.04 9.89
CA MET A 246 -12.02 22.57 10.87
C MET A 246 -12.36 21.08 10.70
N PHE A 247 -11.68 20.38 9.77
CA PHE A 247 -12.02 18.99 9.44
C PHE A 247 -11.99 18.05 10.66
N PRO A 248 -10.94 18.01 11.51
CA PRO A 248 -10.90 17.06 12.61
C PRO A 248 -12.06 17.23 13.60
N MET A 249 -12.38 18.47 13.95
CA MET A 249 -13.47 18.78 14.90
C MET A 249 -14.84 18.40 14.29
N ARG A 250 -15.07 18.74 13.02
CA ARG A 250 -16.32 18.42 12.33
C ARG A 250 -16.49 16.92 12.12
N ALA A 251 -15.43 16.23 11.73
CA ALA A 251 -15.44 14.77 11.57
C ALA A 251 -15.75 14.08 12.90
N GLN A 252 -15.14 14.53 13.99
CA GLN A 252 -15.40 13.99 15.32
C GLN A 252 -16.85 14.21 15.76
N LYS A 253 -17.38 15.44 15.62
CA LYS A 253 -18.77 15.75 15.95
C LYS A 253 -19.74 14.91 15.11
N LEU A 254 -19.49 14.81 13.79
CA LEU A 254 -20.32 13.98 12.90
C LEU A 254 -20.31 12.52 13.32
N TYR A 255 -19.16 11.98 13.71
CA TYR A 255 -19.04 10.59 14.18
C TYR A 255 -19.78 10.36 15.51
N GLU A 256 -19.74 11.33 16.43
CA GLU A 256 -20.51 11.28 17.69
C GLU A 256 -22.02 11.26 17.42
N LEU A 257 -22.49 12.09 16.50
CA LEU A 257 -23.90 12.11 16.08
C LEU A 257 -24.31 10.78 15.42
N TYR A 258 -23.50 10.28 14.48
CA TYR A 258 -23.69 8.99 13.83
C TYR A 258 -23.83 7.83 14.84
N ARG A 259 -23.04 7.85 15.92
CA ARG A 259 -23.11 6.81 16.96
C ARG A 259 -24.30 6.95 17.91
N ARG A 260 -24.88 8.13 17.99
CA ARG A 260 -25.94 8.45 18.95
C ARG A 260 -27.33 8.31 18.35
N TYR A 261 -27.48 8.58 17.07
CA TYR A 261 -28.77 8.63 16.38
C TYR A 261 -28.82 7.61 15.25
N ASP A 262 -30.00 6.98 15.06
CA ASP A 262 -30.20 5.95 14.03
C ASP A 262 -30.43 6.57 12.63
N SER A 263 -30.90 7.81 12.57
CA SER A 263 -31.11 8.54 11.31
C SER A 263 -30.77 10.03 11.45
N ILE A 264 -30.60 10.72 10.33
CA ILE A 264 -30.35 12.18 10.30
C ILE A 264 -31.56 12.95 10.85
N GLU A 265 -32.77 12.43 10.62
CA GLU A 265 -34.03 13.03 11.05
C GLU A 265 -34.20 13.01 12.56
N ASP A 266 -33.52 12.10 13.26
CA ASP A 266 -33.57 11.98 14.72
C ASP A 266 -32.63 12.98 15.44
N ILE A 267 -31.75 13.65 14.68
CA ILE A 267 -30.81 14.62 15.24
C ILE A 267 -31.55 15.92 15.59
N PRO A 268 -31.52 16.38 16.86
CA PRO A 268 -32.10 17.66 17.23
C PRO A 268 -31.46 18.82 16.46
N ASN A 269 -32.28 19.81 16.07
CA ASN A 269 -31.81 20.99 15.31
C ASN A 269 -30.72 21.82 16.05
N GLU A 270 -30.54 21.59 17.32
CA GLU A 270 -29.58 22.32 18.20
C GLU A 270 -28.18 21.65 18.21
N GLU A 271 -28.05 20.42 17.69
CA GLU A 271 -26.83 19.61 17.65
C GLU A 271 -26.08 19.82 16.33
#